data_bcc7492bd76c73f76f6937a03029838d
#
_entry.id   bcc7492bd76c73f76f6937a03029838d
#
_cell.length_a   1.000
_cell.length_b   1.000
_cell.length_c   1.000
_cell.angle_alpha   90.00
_cell.angle_beta   90.00
_cell.angle_gamma   90.00
#
_symmetry.space_group_name_H-M   'P 1'
#
loop_
_entity.id
_entity.type
_entity.pdbx_description
1 polymer ?
#
loop_
_entity_poly.entity_id
_entity_poly.type
_entity_poly.pdbx_seq_one_letter_code
_entity_poly.pdbx_strand_id
1 'polypeptide(L)'
;MSLCLDLGPGSAGNGLFAPRRMLNPTSDSLDFQIYSEATRTQVWGATGSTTPSPRLLTLSYGVPVITGGSQTTTVTVYGRIPANQILSVGNHTSNFGGADTVLRYSYNESVIGVPPAPSSCTAGGSGAKTASNAFPFTASANVPARCNTYVTTDLDFGSIAGTIDTAIDRTSTISLSCTNRTAWNIGLGDGINATGSVRRMRHASSANYIAYELYRDAGRGNRWGTSIGVDTLSGTGNGVAQTVTVYGRAPAPQQPIAGSYNDTVTVSITY
;
A
#
# COMPACT_ATOMS: atom_id res chain seq x y z
N MET A 1 -36.27 -25.04 1.33
CA MET A 1 -34.81 -25.28 1.43
C MET A 1 -34.15 -24.17 2.23
N SER A 2 -33.27 -24.53 3.16
CA SER A 2 -32.41 -23.60 3.91
C SER A 2 -30.96 -23.84 3.52
N LEU A 3 -30.26 -22.78 3.14
CA LEU A 3 -28.85 -22.81 2.70
C LEU A 3 -27.97 -22.01 3.63
N CYS A 4 -26.81 -22.57 3.99
CA CYS A 4 -25.73 -21.82 4.60
C CYS A 4 -24.54 -21.73 3.62
N LEU A 5 -24.09 -20.53 3.40
CA LEU A 5 -22.85 -20.26 2.69
C LEU A 5 -21.76 -19.99 3.71
N ASP A 6 -20.87 -20.96 3.88
CA ASP A 6 -19.74 -20.87 4.77
C ASP A 6 -18.57 -20.23 4.04
N LEU A 7 -17.97 -19.23 4.66
CA LEU A 7 -16.76 -18.57 4.16
C LEU A 7 -15.66 -18.64 5.21
N GLY A 8 -14.60 -19.37 4.88
CA GLY A 8 -13.43 -19.57 5.74
C GLY A 8 -12.51 -18.34 5.84
N PRO A 9 -11.34 -18.51 6.46
CA PRO A 9 -10.34 -17.46 6.63
C PRO A 9 -9.60 -17.09 5.33
N GLY A 10 -9.59 -17.97 4.32
CA GLY A 10 -8.81 -17.83 3.11
C GLY A 10 -7.35 -18.29 3.27
N SER A 11 -6.66 -18.47 2.16
CA SER A 11 -5.29 -19.06 2.11
C SER A 11 -4.25 -18.30 2.90
N ALA A 12 -4.41 -16.98 3.06
CA ALA A 12 -3.48 -16.10 3.76
C ALA A 12 -3.91 -15.79 5.21
N GLY A 13 -5.08 -16.29 5.65
CA GLY A 13 -5.71 -15.93 6.92
C GLY A 13 -5.10 -16.62 8.14
N ASN A 14 -4.28 -17.65 7.95
CA ASN A 14 -3.70 -18.47 9.03
C ASN A 14 -4.75 -18.90 10.08
N GLY A 15 -5.93 -19.29 9.61
CA GLY A 15 -7.05 -19.71 10.46
C GLY A 15 -7.89 -18.55 11.06
N LEU A 16 -7.51 -17.30 10.84
CA LEU A 16 -8.19 -16.13 11.41
C LEU A 16 -9.31 -15.62 10.52
N PHE A 17 -10.51 -15.43 11.10
CA PHE A 17 -11.66 -14.84 10.43
C PHE A 17 -11.73 -13.31 10.56
N ALA A 18 -11.03 -12.73 11.54
CA ALA A 18 -11.09 -11.30 11.82
C ALA A 18 -9.77 -10.80 12.45
N PRO A 19 -8.97 -10.00 11.73
CA PRO A 19 -9.11 -9.73 10.31
C PRO A 19 -8.69 -10.92 9.45
N ARG A 20 -9.25 -11.02 8.25
CA ARG A 20 -8.68 -11.83 7.18
C ARG A 20 -7.48 -11.13 6.57
N ARG A 21 -6.60 -11.87 5.90
CA ARG A 21 -5.38 -11.33 5.31
C ARG A 21 -5.24 -11.69 3.84
N MET A 22 -4.64 -10.76 3.10
CA MET A 22 -4.04 -11.00 1.80
C MET A 22 -2.52 -10.86 1.96
N LEU A 23 -1.75 -11.65 1.23
CA LEU A 23 -0.28 -11.57 1.22
C LEU A 23 0.21 -11.18 -0.17
N ASN A 24 1.30 -10.41 -0.20
CA ASN A 24 2.06 -10.15 -1.40
C ASN A 24 3.15 -11.23 -1.60
N PRO A 25 3.90 -11.28 -2.72
CA PRO A 25 4.96 -12.25 -2.95
C PRO A 25 6.09 -12.24 -1.91
N THR A 26 6.28 -11.14 -1.19
CA THR A 26 7.26 -11.02 -0.10
C THR A 26 6.68 -11.35 1.28
N SER A 27 5.46 -11.92 1.31
CA SER A 27 4.75 -12.31 2.54
C SER A 27 4.36 -11.14 3.46
N ASP A 28 4.33 -9.91 2.96
CA ASP A 28 3.75 -8.79 3.70
C ASP A 28 2.23 -8.88 3.66
N SER A 29 1.60 -8.61 4.79
CA SER A 29 0.16 -8.73 4.94
C SER A 29 -0.57 -7.42 4.72
N LEU A 30 -1.77 -7.54 4.15
CA LEU A 30 -2.82 -6.54 4.11
C LEU A 30 -4.05 -7.11 4.80
N ASP A 31 -4.51 -6.46 5.85
CA ASP A 31 -5.71 -6.87 6.55
C ASP A 31 -6.96 -6.40 5.80
N PHE A 32 -7.93 -7.29 5.67
CA PHE A 32 -9.23 -6.99 5.09
C PHE A 32 -10.34 -7.78 5.78
N GLN A 33 -11.59 -7.49 5.47
CA GLN A 33 -12.72 -8.23 6.00
C GLN A 33 -13.83 -8.40 4.96
N ILE A 34 -14.55 -9.51 5.07
CA ILE A 34 -15.73 -9.83 4.26
C ILE A 34 -16.93 -9.93 5.19
N TYR A 35 -18.02 -9.31 4.76
CA TYR A 35 -19.26 -9.20 5.52
C TYR A 35 -20.42 -9.78 4.76
N SER A 36 -21.40 -10.27 5.51
CA SER A 36 -22.62 -10.86 4.96
C SER A 36 -23.67 -9.82 4.53
N GLU A 37 -23.50 -8.54 4.92
CA GLU A 37 -24.47 -7.47 4.68
C GLU A 37 -23.81 -6.12 4.39
N ALA A 38 -24.60 -5.16 3.84
CA ALA A 38 -24.10 -3.88 3.33
C ALA A 38 -23.59 -2.93 4.44
N THR A 39 -24.11 -3.04 5.66
CA THR A 39 -23.69 -2.20 6.81
C THR A 39 -22.30 -2.58 7.33
N ARG A 40 -21.81 -3.76 6.96
CA ARG A 40 -20.47 -4.29 7.32
C ARG A 40 -20.28 -4.39 8.83
N THR A 41 -21.28 -4.88 9.53
CA THR A 41 -21.25 -5.16 10.96
C THR A 41 -21.11 -6.64 11.26
N GLN A 42 -21.63 -7.51 10.38
CA GLN A 42 -21.59 -8.96 10.53
C GLN A 42 -20.53 -9.58 9.64
N VAL A 43 -19.45 -10.03 10.26
CA VAL A 43 -18.41 -10.78 9.56
C VAL A 43 -19.01 -12.06 8.99
N TRP A 44 -18.78 -12.29 7.70
CA TRP A 44 -19.20 -13.53 7.08
C TRP A 44 -18.23 -14.66 7.48
N GLY A 45 -18.76 -15.65 8.19
CA GLY A 45 -17.99 -16.78 8.71
C GLY A 45 -18.51 -18.12 8.19
N ALA A 46 -18.36 -19.14 9.02
CA ALA A 46 -18.68 -20.53 8.69
C ALA A 46 -19.52 -21.18 9.79
N THR A 47 -20.11 -22.33 9.49
CA THR A 47 -20.84 -23.13 10.46
C THR A 47 -19.86 -23.69 11.51
N GLY A 48 -20.09 -23.33 12.78
CA GLY A 48 -19.26 -23.73 13.92
C GLY A 48 -19.52 -22.84 15.13
N SER A 49 -19.20 -23.30 16.32
CA SER A 49 -19.46 -22.58 17.58
C SER A 49 -18.47 -21.48 17.89
N THR A 50 -17.28 -21.49 17.26
CA THR A 50 -16.16 -20.58 17.54
C THR A 50 -15.86 -19.62 16.37
N THR A 51 -16.64 -19.71 15.29
CA THR A 51 -16.48 -18.89 14.08
C THR A 51 -17.61 -17.86 13.97
N PRO A 52 -17.42 -16.75 13.26
CA PRO A 52 -18.54 -15.91 12.84
C PRO A 52 -19.57 -16.73 12.07
N SER A 53 -20.82 -16.32 12.14
CA SER A 53 -21.93 -17.07 11.52
C SER A 53 -21.82 -17.12 9.99
N PRO A 54 -22.26 -18.24 9.35
CA PRO A 54 -22.38 -18.30 7.91
C PRO A 54 -23.51 -17.39 7.41
N ARG A 55 -23.54 -17.12 6.12
CA ARG A 55 -24.68 -16.44 5.51
C ARG A 55 -25.82 -17.42 5.30
N LEU A 56 -26.94 -17.20 5.98
CA LEU A 56 -28.15 -18.00 5.85
C LEU A 56 -29.03 -17.43 4.75
N LEU A 57 -29.51 -18.30 3.87
CA LEU A 57 -30.51 -18.01 2.84
C LEU A 57 -31.64 -19.02 2.96
N THR A 58 -32.88 -18.52 2.93
CA THR A 58 -34.07 -19.37 2.85
C THR A 58 -34.68 -19.22 1.46
N LEU A 59 -34.75 -20.33 0.73
CA LEU A 59 -35.33 -20.38 -0.62
C LEU A 59 -36.55 -21.30 -0.63
N SER A 60 -37.60 -20.88 -1.35
CA SER A 60 -38.78 -21.68 -1.60
C SER A 60 -39.08 -21.67 -3.09
N TYR A 61 -39.10 -22.84 -3.71
CA TYR A 61 -39.55 -23.02 -5.09
C TYR A 61 -40.09 -24.43 -5.32
N GLY A 62 -40.98 -24.55 -6.27
CA GLY A 62 -41.56 -25.86 -6.68
C GLY A 62 -40.72 -26.48 -7.77
N VAL A 63 -40.36 -27.75 -7.60
CA VAL A 63 -39.73 -28.56 -8.65
C VAL A 63 -40.79 -29.41 -9.32
N PRO A 64 -41.06 -29.27 -10.64
CA PRO A 64 -42.00 -30.12 -11.34
C PRO A 64 -41.57 -31.59 -11.29
N VAL A 65 -42.50 -32.46 -10.99
CA VAL A 65 -42.23 -33.90 -10.75
C VAL A 65 -41.66 -34.62 -11.98
N ILE A 66 -42.04 -34.16 -13.19
CA ILE A 66 -41.66 -34.85 -14.44
C ILE A 66 -40.44 -34.20 -15.11
N THR A 67 -40.31 -32.87 -15.06
CA THR A 67 -39.30 -32.13 -15.83
C THR A 67 -38.13 -31.64 -14.97
N GLY A 68 -38.26 -31.78 -13.66
CA GLY A 68 -37.29 -31.16 -12.75
C GLY A 68 -37.39 -29.64 -12.79
N GLY A 69 -36.40 -28.96 -12.16
CA GLY A 69 -36.34 -27.52 -12.18
C GLY A 69 -35.02 -27.01 -11.56
N SER A 70 -34.68 -25.74 -11.87
CA SER A 70 -33.56 -25.05 -11.27
C SER A 70 -33.97 -23.64 -10.86
N GLN A 71 -33.35 -23.14 -9.81
CA GLN A 71 -33.48 -21.75 -9.39
C GLN A 71 -32.10 -21.15 -9.12
N THR A 72 -31.89 -19.93 -9.60
CA THR A 72 -30.67 -19.17 -9.39
C THR A 72 -30.93 -18.01 -8.44
N THR A 73 -30.05 -17.80 -7.49
CA THR A 73 -30.04 -16.61 -6.64
C THR A 73 -28.69 -15.95 -6.63
N THR A 74 -28.67 -14.62 -6.54
CA THR A 74 -27.43 -13.84 -6.47
C THR A 74 -27.14 -13.44 -5.03
N VAL A 75 -25.89 -13.64 -4.62
CA VAL A 75 -25.42 -13.27 -3.28
C VAL A 75 -24.36 -12.20 -3.41
N THR A 76 -24.62 -11.02 -2.86
CA THR A 76 -23.65 -9.92 -2.86
C THR A 76 -22.63 -10.10 -1.73
N VAL A 77 -21.37 -9.91 -2.05
CA VAL A 77 -20.23 -9.92 -1.11
C VAL A 77 -19.86 -8.49 -0.77
N TYR A 78 -19.65 -8.20 0.50
CA TYR A 78 -19.27 -6.88 0.99
C TYR A 78 -17.87 -6.93 1.61
N GLY A 79 -16.90 -6.28 0.95
CA GLY A 79 -15.53 -6.21 1.43
C GLY A 79 -15.20 -4.86 2.08
N ARG A 80 -14.21 -4.85 2.97
CA ARG A 80 -13.58 -3.64 3.52
C ARG A 80 -12.12 -3.89 3.81
N ILE A 81 -11.27 -2.95 3.40
CA ILE A 81 -9.90 -2.82 3.89
C ILE A 81 -9.93 -1.74 4.98
N PRO A 82 -9.56 -2.06 6.23
CA PRO A 82 -9.48 -1.08 7.30
C PRO A 82 -8.46 0.03 6.97
N ALA A 83 -8.73 1.22 7.47
CA ALA A 83 -7.79 2.35 7.36
C ALA A 83 -6.57 2.17 8.28
N ASN A 84 -5.57 3.04 8.14
CA ASN A 84 -4.39 3.16 9.00
C ASN A 84 -3.48 1.91 9.01
N GLN A 85 -3.34 1.27 7.86
CA GLN A 85 -2.37 0.20 7.67
C GLN A 85 -1.13 0.73 6.93
N ILE A 86 0.06 0.34 7.38
CA ILE A 86 1.31 0.55 6.63
C ILE A 86 1.46 -0.61 5.66
N LEU A 87 1.08 -0.37 4.41
CA LEU A 87 1.04 -1.40 3.39
C LEU A 87 2.32 -1.41 2.55
N SER A 88 2.82 -2.61 2.28
CA SER A 88 3.93 -2.82 1.36
C SER A 88 3.47 -2.80 -0.08
N VAL A 89 4.32 -2.31 -0.98
CA VAL A 89 4.08 -2.31 -2.42
C VAL A 89 3.85 -3.72 -2.95
N GLY A 90 2.95 -3.84 -3.93
CA GLY A 90 2.70 -5.08 -4.68
C GLY A 90 1.24 -5.55 -4.67
N ASN A 91 0.99 -6.65 -5.35
CA ASN A 91 -0.30 -7.32 -5.38
C ASN A 91 -0.44 -8.23 -4.15
N HIS A 92 -1.46 -7.97 -3.34
CA HIS A 92 -1.83 -8.79 -2.20
C HIS A 92 -3.01 -9.66 -2.60
N THR A 93 -2.95 -10.95 -2.29
CA THR A 93 -4.01 -11.92 -2.65
C THR A 93 -4.32 -12.86 -1.50
N SER A 94 -5.57 -13.33 -1.48
CA SER A 94 -6.03 -14.46 -0.65
C SER A 94 -7.01 -15.29 -1.46
N ASN A 95 -6.74 -16.57 -1.58
CA ASN A 95 -7.59 -17.52 -2.28
C ASN A 95 -8.59 -18.15 -1.32
N PHE A 96 -9.83 -18.24 -1.75
CA PHE A 96 -10.89 -18.92 -1.07
C PHE A 96 -11.35 -20.09 -1.93
N GLY A 97 -11.22 -21.31 -1.41
CA GLY A 97 -11.60 -22.52 -2.10
C GLY A 97 -11.59 -23.71 -1.17
N GLY A 98 -11.96 -24.88 -1.65
CA GLY A 98 -12.00 -26.09 -0.82
C GLY A 98 -12.90 -25.93 0.41
N ALA A 99 -12.32 -26.04 1.58
CA ALA A 99 -13.01 -25.89 2.87
C ALA A 99 -13.36 -24.44 3.23
N ASP A 100 -12.80 -23.45 2.53
CA ASP A 100 -13.13 -22.02 2.76
C ASP A 100 -14.44 -21.60 2.09
N THR A 101 -14.97 -22.39 1.15
CA THR A 101 -16.19 -22.05 0.40
C THR A 101 -17.13 -23.24 0.38
N VAL A 102 -17.90 -23.39 1.47
CA VAL A 102 -18.77 -24.54 1.65
C VAL A 102 -20.23 -24.10 1.56
N LEU A 103 -21.00 -24.82 0.73
CA LEU A 103 -22.45 -24.75 0.68
C LEU A 103 -23.02 -25.91 1.48
N ARG A 104 -23.83 -25.59 2.49
CA ARG A 104 -24.64 -26.55 3.23
C ARG A 104 -26.11 -26.26 2.99
N TYR A 105 -26.91 -27.29 2.76
CA TYR A 105 -28.33 -27.10 2.64
C TYR A 105 -29.11 -28.27 3.16
N SER A 106 -30.30 -27.97 3.66
CA SER A 106 -31.36 -28.93 3.96
C SER A 106 -32.65 -28.57 3.24
N TYR A 107 -33.46 -29.55 2.98
CA TYR A 107 -34.67 -29.39 2.21
C TYR A 107 -35.80 -30.24 2.76
N ASN A 108 -37.04 -29.80 2.53
CA ASN A 108 -38.26 -30.59 2.72
C ASN A 108 -38.83 -30.97 1.38
N GLU A 109 -39.30 -32.20 1.28
CA GLU A 109 -40.07 -32.71 0.14
C GLU A 109 -41.52 -32.92 0.54
N SER A 110 -42.44 -32.64 -0.36
CA SER A 110 -43.87 -32.94 -0.19
C SER A 110 -44.50 -33.26 -1.54
N VAL A 111 -45.37 -34.21 -1.55
CA VAL A 111 -46.18 -34.56 -2.74
C VAL A 111 -47.41 -33.68 -2.87
N ILE A 112 -47.76 -32.92 -1.85
CA ILE A 112 -48.92 -32.03 -1.80
C ILE A 112 -48.49 -30.67 -1.21
N GLY A 113 -48.60 -29.63 -2.03
CA GLY A 113 -48.26 -28.27 -1.61
C GLY A 113 -46.75 -28.01 -1.45
N VAL A 114 -46.40 -26.80 -0.97
CA VAL A 114 -45.03 -26.38 -0.71
C VAL A 114 -44.75 -26.48 0.78
N PRO A 115 -43.93 -27.42 1.25
CA PRO A 115 -43.60 -27.52 2.67
C PRO A 115 -42.77 -26.34 3.13
N PRO A 116 -42.83 -25.95 4.42
CA PRO A 116 -41.97 -24.92 4.97
C PRO A 116 -40.49 -25.33 4.82
N ALA A 117 -39.60 -24.33 4.70
CA ALA A 117 -38.16 -24.58 4.70
C ALA A 117 -37.73 -25.16 6.06
N PRO A 118 -36.75 -26.08 6.10
CA PRO A 118 -36.18 -26.54 7.36
C PRO A 118 -35.62 -25.36 8.17
N SER A 119 -35.63 -25.45 9.49
CA SER A 119 -35.14 -24.42 10.39
C SER A 119 -33.60 -24.31 10.44
N SER A 120 -32.91 -25.32 9.92
CA SER A 120 -31.45 -25.39 9.89
C SER A 120 -30.96 -25.79 8.48
N CYS A 121 -29.77 -25.34 8.09
CA CYS A 121 -29.11 -25.74 6.85
C CYS A 121 -28.27 -27.01 6.99
N THR A 122 -28.09 -27.51 8.21
CA THR A 122 -27.21 -28.66 8.52
C THR A 122 -27.97 -29.90 8.95
N ALA A 123 -29.22 -29.74 9.39
CA ALA A 123 -30.01 -30.83 9.90
C ALA A 123 -31.51 -30.53 9.74
N GLY A 124 -32.32 -31.58 9.79
CA GLY A 124 -33.76 -31.50 9.69
C GLY A 124 -34.29 -31.63 8.25
N GLY A 125 -35.62 -31.74 8.11
CA GLY A 125 -36.28 -31.92 6.83
C GLY A 125 -36.15 -33.34 6.25
N SER A 126 -36.40 -33.45 4.95
CA SER A 126 -36.32 -34.71 4.19
C SER A 126 -34.89 -35.11 3.82
N GLY A 127 -33.95 -34.16 3.86
CA GLY A 127 -32.55 -34.42 3.60
C GLY A 127 -31.66 -33.20 3.79
N ALA A 128 -30.35 -33.46 3.89
CA ALA A 128 -29.30 -32.43 3.97
C ALA A 128 -28.07 -32.82 3.15
N LYS A 129 -27.39 -31.84 2.58
CA LYS A 129 -26.15 -32.05 1.81
C LYS A 129 -25.15 -30.95 2.06
N THR A 130 -23.89 -31.29 1.80
CA THR A 130 -22.73 -30.35 1.90
C THR A 130 -21.90 -30.44 0.62
N ALA A 131 -21.51 -29.31 0.07
CA ALA A 131 -20.59 -29.21 -1.04
C ALA A 131 -19.44 -28.26 -0.66
N SER A 132 -18.24 -28.76 -0.65
CA SER A 132 -17.02 -27.95 -0.51
C SER A 132 -16.59 -27.38 -1.87
N ASN A 133 -15.81 -26.30 -1.85
CA ASN A 133 -15.39 -25.60 -3.06
C ASN A 133 -16.59 -25.13 -3.92
N ALA A 134 -17.68 -24.74 -3.27
CA ALA A 134 -18.95 -24.47 -3.97
C ALA A 134 -18.96 -23.11 -4.70
N PHE A 135 -18.18 -22.14 -4.23
CA PHE A 135 -18.09 -20.79 -4.79
C PHE A 135 -16.67 -20.20 -4.64
N PRO A 136 -15.65 -20.87 -5.23
CA PRO A 136 -14.25 -20.41 -5.07
C PRO A 136 -14.05 -19.04 -5.71
N PHE A 137 -13.24 -18.20 -5.05
CA PHE A 137 -12.85 -16.88 -5.55
C PHE A 137 -11.50 -16.44 -4.96
N THR A 138 -10.91 -15.38 -5.54
CA THR A 138 -9.72 -14.73 -5.03
C THR A 138 -10.06 -13.30 -4.62
N ALA A 139 -9.73 -12.93 -3.40
CA ALA A 139 -9.66 -11.53 -2.98
C ALA A 139 -8.28 -10.97 -3.33
N SER A 140 -8.25 -9.79 -3.95
CA SER A 140 -6.99 -9.14 -4.34
C SER A 140 -7.03 -7.64 -4.12
N ALA A 141 -5.86 -7.06 -3.83
CA ALA A 141 -5.65 -5.63 -3.74
C ALA A 141 -4.26 -5.29 -4.28
N ASN A 142 -4.17 -4.25 -5.10
CA ASN A 142 -2.89 -3.71 -5.57
C ASN A 142 -2.51 -2.50 -4.74
N VAL A 143 -1.30 -2.50 -4.17
CA VAL A 143 -0.69 -1.37 -3.48
C VAL A 143 0.43 -0.85 -4.38
N PRO A 144 0.23 0.30 -5.06
CA PRO A 144 1.24 0.83 -5.97
C PRO A 144 2.42 1.43 -5.22
N ALA A 145 3.60 1.40 -5.85
CA ALA A 145 4.73 2.21 -5.44
C ALA A 145 4.32 3.69 -5.56
N ARG A 146 4.49 4.45 -4.48
CA ARG A 146 4.25 5.89 -4.44
C ARG A 146 5.15 6.55 -3.42
N CYS A 147 5.66 7.73 -3.78
CA CYS A 147 6.30 8.65 -2.85
C CYS A 147 5.50 9.94 -2.83
N ASN A 148 5.12 10.38 -1.64
CA ASN A 148 4.32 11.59 -1.42
C ASN A 148 5.03 12.47 -0.39
N THR A 149 4.59 13.71 -0.24
CA THR A 149 5.08 14.64 0.78
C THR A 149 6.59 14.86 0.68
N TYR A 150 6.95 15.82 -0.14
CA TYR A 150 8.33 16.25 -0.29
C TYR A 150 8.48 17.60 0.41
N VAL A 151 9.37 17.65 1.40
CA VAL A 151 9.70 18.89 2.09
C VAL A 151 11.20 19.06 2.04
N THR A 152 11.65 20.21 1.57
CA THR A 152 13.06 20.59 1.55
C THR A 152 13.27 21.80 2.45
N THR A 153 14.44 21.89 3.06
CA THR A 153 14.90 23.10 3.73
C THR A 153 15.98 23.78 2.91
N ASP A 154 16.08 25.09 2.99
CA ASP A 154 17.15 25.82 2.33
C ASP A 154 18.50 25.45 2.93
N LEU A 155 19.55 25.46 2.09
CA LEU A 155 20.92 25.31 2.52
C LEU A 155 21.54 26.72 2.57
N ASP A 156 21.62 27.27 3.77
CA ASP A 156 22.14 28.62 4.01
C ASP A 156 23.61 28.55 4.46
N PHE A 157 24.52 29.10 3.66
CA PHE A 157 25.94 29.22 4.03
C PHE A 157 26.19 30.32 5.04
N GLY A 158 25.24 31.20 5.31
CA GLY A 158 25.33 32.29 6.27
C GLY A 158 26.03 33.51 5.72
N SER A 159 26.32 34.45 6.62
CA SER A 159 27.07 35.67 6.28
C SER A 159 28.56 35.42 6.37
N ILE A 160 29.29 35.87 5.34
CA ILE A 160 30.75 35.72 5.20
C ILE A 160 31.36 37.10 5.14
N ALA A 161 32.31 37.38 6.01
CA ALA A 161 33.02 38.66 6.04
C ALA A 161 34.24 38.63 5.11
N GLY A 162 34.09 39.15 3.88
CA GLY A 162 35.19 39.25 2.94
C GLY A 162 35.43 38.01 2.11
N THR A 163 36.63 37.43 2.15
CA THR A 163 37.03 36.25 1.38
C THR A 163 36.64 34.93 2.04
N ILE A 164 36.51 33.85 1.24
CA ILE A 164 36.36 32.48 1.72
C ILE A 164 37.74 31.85 1.75
N ASP A 165 38.44 31.96 2.87
CA ASP A 165 39.80 31.44 3.04
C ASP A 165 39.82 30.00 3.58
N THR A 166 38.71 29.57 4.19
CA THR A 166 38.47 28.21 4.64
C THR A 166 37.11 27.73 4.13
N ALA A 167 37.03 26.47 3.83
CA ALA A 167 35.76 25.89 3.32
C ALA A 167 34.61 26.07 4.34
N ILE A 168 33.43 26.45 3.85
CA ILE A 168 32.25 26.66 4.66
C ILE A 168 31.31 25.48 4.46
N ASP A 169 31.06 24.77 5.53
CA ASP A 169 30.22 23.58 5.57
C ASP A 169 28.89 23.89 6.22
N ARG A 170 27.79 23.45 5.55
CA ARG A 170 26.41 23.57 6.05
C ARG A 170 25.63 22.32 5.67
N THR A 171 24.45 22.20 6.24
CA THR A 171 23.53 21.10 5.94
C THR A 171 22.11 21.62 5.72
N SER A 172 21.37 20.91 4.90
CA SER A 172 19.92 21.04 4.78
C SER A 172 19.28 19.65 4.75
N THR A 173 17.98 19.57 4.64
CA THR A 173 17.26 18.31 4.67
C THR A 173 16.27 18.18 3.52
N ILE A 174 16.06 16.94 3.09
CA ILE A 174 14.98 16.53 2.21
C ILE A 174 14.18 15.47 2.95
N SER A 175 12.88 15.69 3.13
CA SER A 175 11.97 14.73 3.72
C SER A 175 11.01 14.19 2.66
N LEU A 176 10.78 12.86 2.66
CA LEU A 176 9.87 12.19 1.75
C LEU A 176 9.15 11.06 2.48
N SER A 177 7.94 10.72 2.01
CA SER A 177 7.19 9.57 2.50
C SER A 177 6.84 8.66 1.33
N CYS A 178 7.34 7.44 1.33
CA CYS A 178 7.09 6.44 0.29
C CYS A 178 6.37 5.22 0.86
N THR A 179 5.52 4.59 0.02
CA THR A 179 4.90 3.30 0.33
C THR A 179 5.97 2.32 0.83
N ASN A 180 5.64 1.54 1.84
CA ASN A 180 6.57 0.58 2.42
C ASN A 180 7.15 -0.35 1.35
N ARG A 181 8.46 -0.60 1.41
CA ARG A 181 9.27 -1.34 0.43
C ARG A 181 9.37 -0.71 -0.97
N THR A 182 8.90 0.51 -1.19
CA THR A 182 9.18 1.22 -2.44
C THR A 182 10.64 1.63 -2.48
N ALA A 183 11.39 1.14 -3.46
CA ALA A 183 12.75 1.63 -3.72
C ALA A 183 12.66 3.04 -4.28
N TRP A 184 13.54 3.94 -3.84
CA TRP A 184 13.60 5.31 -4.33
C TRP A 184 15.04 5.79 -4.53
N ASN A 185 15.19 6.76 -5.43
CA ASN A 185 16.44 7.47 -5.67
C ASN A 185 16.17 8.98 -5.65
N ILE A 186 17.00 9.73 -4.94
CA ILE A 186 16.97 11.19 -4.93
C ILE A 186 18.17 11.70 -5.69
N GLY A 187 17.95 12.52 -6.71
CA GLY A 187 18.96 13.23 -7.45
C GLY A 187 18.90 14.74 -7.20
N LEU A 188 20.07 15.39 -7.18
CA LEU A 188 20.20 16.85 -7.09
C LEU A 188 20.87 17.38 -8.35
N GLY A 189 20.17 18.28 -9.06
CA GLY A 189 20.67 18.96 -10.24
C GLY A 189 21.87 19.85 -9.94
N ASP A 190 22.50 20.37 -11.00
CA ASP A 190 23.69 21.22 -10.86
C ASP A 190 23.36 22.69 -10.53
N GLY A 191 22.05 23.00 -10.40
CA GLY A 191 21.59 24.37 -10.17
C GLY A 191 21.40 25.18 -11.46
N ILE A 192 20.62 26.25 -11.36
CA ILE A 192 20.29 27.10 -12.52
C ILE A 192 21.44 27.98 -12.96
N ASN A 193 22.46 28.18 -12.10
CA ASN A 193 23.61 29.01 -12.37
C ASN A 193 24.91 28.21 -12.60
N ALA A 194 24.80 26.91 -12.85
CA ALA A 194 25.96 26.03 -13.03
C ALA A 194 26.78 26.37 -14.28
N THR A 195 28.06 26.00 -14.24
CA THR A 195 28.93 25.94 -15.43
C THR A 195 29.49 24.53 -15.55
N GLY A 196 29.04 23.83 -16.59
CA GLY A 196 29.26 22.39 -16.65
C GLY A 196 28.62 21.72 -15.43
N SER A 197 29.38 20.92 -14.70
CA SER A 197 28.94 20.26 -13.47
C SER A 197 29.26 21.07 -12.19
N VAL A 198 29.81 22.27 -12.30
CA VAL A 198 30.17 23.09 -11.13
C VAL A 198 28.96 23.91 -10.70
N ARG A 199 28.44 23.64 -9.50
CA ARG A 199 27.36 24.40 -8.87
C ARG A 199 27.87 25.79 -8.45
N ARG A 200 27.06 26.82 -8.70
CA ARG A 200 27.42 28.20 -8.37
C ARG A 200 26.19 29.00 -7.93
N MET A 201 26.30 29.69 -6.82
CA MET A 201 25.37 30.75 -6.46
C MET A 201 25.73 32.02 -7.22
N ARG A 202 24.73 32.68 -7.79
CA ARG A 202 24.92 33.96 -8.52
C ARG A 202 24.61 35.14 -7.60
N HIS A 203 25.42 36.17 -7.70
CA HIS A 203 25.17 37.46 -7.07
C HIS A 203 23.90 38.11 -7.59
N ALA A 204 23.10 38.73 -6.71
CA ALA A 204 21.76 39.23 -7.02
C ALA A 204 21.74 40.28 -8.15
N SER A 205 22.79 41.13 -8.30
CA SER A 205 22.83 42.24 -9.24
C SER A 205 24.01 42.23 -10.20
N SER A 206 24.82 41.18 -10.22
CA SER A 206 26.01 41.11 -11.09
C SER A 206 26.30 39.68 -11.58
N ALA A 207 27.29 39.55 -12.48
CA ALA A 207 27.75 38.25 -12.98
C ALA A 207 28.88 37.66 -12.12
N ASN A 208 28.86 37.89 -10.81
CA ASN A 208 29.77 37.25 -9.86
C ASN A 208 29.15 36.00 -9.26
N TYR A 209 29.97 35.03 -8.92
CA TYR A 209 29.56 33.72 -8.48
C TYR A 209 30.35 33.22 -7.30
N ILE A 210 29.73 32.42 -6.45
CA ILE A 210 30.37 31.59 -5.42
C ILE A 210 30.15 30.13 -5.81
N ALA A 211 31.20 29.38 -6.01
CA ALA A 211 31.11 27.93 -6.24
C ALA A 211 30.72 27.21 -4.95
N TYR A 212 29.94 26.17 -5.08
CA TYR A 212 29.60 25.26 -3.98
C TYR A 212 29.39 23.83 -4.49
N GLU A 213 29.33 22.86 -3.59
CA GLU A 213 29.02 21.48 -3.93
C GLU A 213 28.11 20.84 -2.86
N LEU A 214 27.33 19.85 -3.30
CA LEU A 214 26.40 19.08 -2.48
C LEU A 214 26.83 17.61 -2.45
N TYR A 215 26.79 17.03 -1.25
CA TYR A 215 27.28 15.67 -1.01
C TYR A 215 26.24 14.83 -0.27
N ARG A 216 26.34 13.51 -0.48
CA ARG A 216 25.48 12.50 0.17
C ARG A 216 25.97 12.12 1.57
N ASP A 217 27.21 12.47 1.93
CA ASP A 217 27.87 12.02 3.14
C ASP A 217 28.48 13.19 3.93
N ALA A 218 28.58 13.01 5.24
CA ALA A 218 29.13 14.02 6.15
C ALA A 218 30.60 14.32 5.89
N GLY A 219 31.36 13.35 5.37
CA GLY A 219 32.76 13.52 4.96
C GLY A 219 32.94 14.33 3.69
N ARG A 220 31.86 14.57 2.95
CA ARG A 220 31.85 15.29 1.67
C ARG A 220 32.81 14.68 0.63
N GLY A 221 32.86 13.35 0.61
CA GLY A 221 33.63 12.57 -0.36
C GLY A 221 32.79 12.17 -1.58
N ASN A 222 31.45 12.05 -1.42
CA ASN A 222 30.56 11.57 -2.44
C ASN A 222 29.62 12.68 -2.92
N ARG A 223 29.95 13.26 -4.08
CA ARG A 223 29.11 14.25 -4.75
C ARG A 223 27.68 13.71 -4.94
N TRP A 224 26.70 14.57 -4.75
CA TRP A 224 25.30 14.24 -4.99
C TRP A 224 24.84 14.81 -6.34
N GLY A 225 24.63 13.95 -7.32
CA GLY A 225 24.17 14.30 -8.67
C GLY A 225 22.84 13.69 -9.04
N THR A 226 22.61 13.44 -10.33
CA THR A 226 21.33 12.94 -10.89
C THR A 226 21.44 11.56 -11.54
N SER A 227 22.63 10.97 -11.63
CA SER A 227 22.86 9.68 -12.29
C SER A 227 22.49 8.53 -11.37
N ILE A 228 21.36 7.87 -11.66
CA ILE A 228 20.88 6.74 -10.84
C ILE A 228 21.93 5.62 -10.78
N GLY A 229 22.19 5.14 -9.58
CA GLY A 229 23.17 4.08 -9.33
C GLY A 229 24.62 4.57 -9.29
N VAL A 230 24.89 5.85 -9.58
CA VAL A 230 26.23 6.45 -9.57
C VAL A 230 26.35 7.50 -8.47
N ASP A 231 25.61 8.58 -8.58
CA ASP A 231 25.72 9.73 -7.69
C ASP A 231 24.40 10.20 -7.05
N THR A 232 23.27 9.49 -7.28
CA THR A 232 22.03 9.68 -6.53
C THR A 232 22.12 9.04 -5.14
N LEU A 233 21.29 9.52 -4.21
CA LEU A 233 21.05 8.83 -2.94
C LEU A 233 19.88 7.85 -3.11
N SER A 234 20.10 6.58 -2.80
CA SER A 234 19.06 5.54 -2.86
C SER A 234 18.59 5.13 -1.47
N GLY A 235 17.36 4.65 -1.40
CA GLY A 235 16.77 4.10 -0.19
C GLY A 235 15.50 3.32 -0.45
N THR A 236 14.83 2.95 0.63
CA THR A 236 13.59 2.18 0.59
C THR A 236 12.55 2.83 1.51
N GLY A 237 11.34 3.00 1.01
CA GLY A 237 10.21 3.49 1.77
C GLY A 237 9.84 2.56 2.93
N ASN A 238 9.37 3.13 4.01
CA ASN A 238 8.90 2.40 5.20
C ASN A 238 7.45 2.76 5.60
N GLY A 239 6.74 3.47 4.71
CA GLY A 239 5.36 3.89 4.93
C GLY A 239 5.19 5.16 5.77
N VAL A 240 6.27 5.72 6.29
CA VAL A 240 6.28 6.97 7.07
C VAL A 240 7.29 7.97 6.50
N ALA A 241 7.28 9.20 7.01
CA ALA A 241 8.23 10.22 6.58
C ALA A 241 9.67 9.85 6.97
N GLN A 242 10.57 9.93 6.01
CA GLN A 242 12.01 9.72 6.16
C GLN A 242 12.73 11.01 5.78
N THR A 243 13.74 11.40 6.55
CA THR A 243 14.52 12.61 6.29
C THR A 243 15.95 12.22 5.96
N VAL A 244 16.47 12.79 4.87
CA VAL A 244 17.87 12.65 4.45
C VAL A 244 18.57 14.00 4.54
N THR A 245 19.86 13.99 4.89
CA THR A 245 20.67 15.20 5.04
C THR A 245 21.43 15.48 3.76
N VAL A 246 21.37 16.73 3.31
CA VAL A 246 22.20 17.27 2.24
C VAL A 246 23.40 17.96 2.88
N TYR A 247 24.59 17.57 2.52
CA TYR A 247 25.84 18.19 3.01
C TYR A 247 26.40 19.14 1.97
N GLY A 248 26.38 20.45 2.25
CA GLY A 248 26.89 21.46 1.37
C GLY A 248 28.26 21.96 1.77
N ARG A 249 29.08 22.33 0.80
CA ARG A 249 30.36 22.98 0.99
C ARG A 249 30.59 24.08 -0.03
N ALA A 250 30.91 25.30 0.44
CA ALA A 250 31.53 26.30 -0.36
C ALA A 250 33.07 26.19 -0.18
N PRO A 251 33.78 25.74 -1.22
CA PRO A 251 35.26 25.50 -1.10
C PRO A 251 36.02 26.80 -1.01
N ALA A 252 37.20 26.74 -0.43
CA ALA A 252 38.21 27.81 -0.44
C ALA A 252 39.31 27.50 -1.48
N PRO A 253 40.08 28.54 -1.96
CA PRO A 253 39.82 29.97 -1.74
C PRO A 253 38.83 30.57 -2.74
N GLN A 254 38.00 31.54 -2.31
CA GLN A 254 37.14 32.33 -3.19
C GLN A 254 37.09 33.80 -2.73
N GLN A 255 36.98 34.74 -3.64
CA GLN A 255 36.95 36.19 -3.40
C GLN A 255 35.64 36.80 -3.96
N PRO A 256 34.48 36.54 -3.34
CA PRO A 256 33.24 37.13 -3.78
C PRO A 256 33.20 38.64 -3.49
N ILE A 257 32.48 39.39 -4.32
CA ILE A 257 32.15 40.79 -3.99
C ILE A 257 31.04 40.82 -2.95
N ALA A 258 30.93 41.93 -2.23
CA ALA A 258 29.87 42.10 -1.24
C ALA A 258 28.46 42.02 -1.88
N GLY A 259 27.55 41.27 -1.29
CA GLY A 259 26.16 41.11 -1.72
C GLY A 259 25.55 39.75 -1.41
N SER A 260 24.32 39.54 -1.82
CA SER A 260 23.60 38.28 -1.66
C SER A 260 23.83 37.37 -2.86
N TYR A 261 24.00 36.09 -2.61
CA TYR A 261 24.21 35.04 -3.61
C TYR A 261 23.17 33.96 -3.44
N ASN A 262 22.58 33.50 -4.53
CA ASN A 262 21.63 32.40 -4.51
C ASN A 262 21.75 31.48 -5.72
N ASP A 263 21.23 30.27 -5.57
CA ASP A 263 21.01 29.29 -6.64
C ASP A 263 19.76 28.49 -6.34
N THR A 264 19.23 27.85 -7.36
CA THR A 264 18.08 26.93 -7.24
C THR A 264 18.47 25.57 -7.79
N VAL A 265 18.44 24.56 -6.94
CA VAL A 265 18.74 23.17 -7.28
C VAL A 265 17.46 22.37 -7.43
N THR A 266 17.30 21.69 -8.57
CA THR A 266 16.18 20.77 -8.78
C THR A 266 16.42 19.49 -8.00
N VAL A 267 15.45 19.08 -7.18
CA VAL A 267 15.39 17.77 -6.54
C VAL A 267 14.54 16.85 -7.40
N SER A 268 15.09 15.74 -7.83
CA SER A 268 14.36 14.69 -8.57
C SER A 268 14.22 13.45 -7.71
N ILE A 269 13.01 12.86 -7.68
CA ILE A 269 12.74 11.63 -6.96
C ILE A 269 12.18 10.61 -7.94
N THR A 270 12.85 9.46 -8.05
CA THR A 270 12.47 8.34 -8.92
C THR A 270 12.15 7.12 -8.04
N TYR A 271 11.03 6.45 -8.32
CA TYR A 271 10.56 5.27 -7.59
C TYR A 271 9.78 4.31 -8.48
#